data_b9b8033d2fb468174982f2dd2a84b4b7
#
_entry.id   b9b8033d2fb468174982f2dd2a84b4b7
#
_cell.length_a   1.000
_cell.length_b   1.000
_cell.length_c   1.000
_cell.angle_alpha   90.00
_cell.angle_beta   90.00
_cell.angle_gamma   90.00
#
_symmetry.space_group_name_H-M   'P 1'
#
loop_
_entity.id
_entity.type
_entity.pdbx_description
1 polymer ?
#
loop_
_entity_poly.entity_id
_entity_poly.type
_entity_poly.pdbx_seq_one_letter_code
_entity_poly.pdbx_strand_id
1 'polypeptide(L)'
;RIESGKIHLEETEVSLSEVLHDLKIMISGQIQAKQLKFYMDAMDVTNEDVYCDKTRLNQVLLNLLSNAVKFTPAGGTVSVRIRQCHGTQKGSELYEIRVKDNGIGMSQEFVQKIFSPFERERTSTVSRTQGTGLGMAITKNIVDMMGGTIEVQTEQDKGTEFIVRLPFRTQPEHQR
;
A
#
# COMPACT_ATOMS: atom_id res chain seq x y z
N ARG A 1 3.67 24.05 7.14
CA ARG A 1 3.73 24.91 6.22
C ARG A 1 3.49 24.36 4.87
N ILE A 2 2.68 24.87 4.25
CA ILE A 2 2.28 24.37 3.04
C ILE A 2 2.55 25.34 1.98
N GLU A 3 3.39 24.99 1.09
CA GLU A 3 3.60 25.77 0.05
C GLU A 3 3.11 25.11 -1.11
N SER A 4 2.22 25.61 -1.83
CA SER A 4 1.71 25.03 -3.04
C SER A 4 1.06 23.68 -2.85
N GLY A 5 0.56 23.43 -1.67
CA GLY A 5 -0.10 22.19 -1.37
C GLY A 5 0.78 20.98 -1.32
N LYS A 6 2.08 21.16 -1.19
CA LYS A 6 2.97 20.03 -1.15
C LYS A 6 2.91 19.36 0.20
N ILE A 7 2.95 18.04 0.19
CA ILE A 7 3.06 17.26 1.40
C ILE A 7 4.52 17.22 1.80
N HIS A 8 4.74 17.39 3.08
CA HIS A 8 6.09 17.38 3.62
C HIS A 8 6.35 16.05 4.29
N LEU A 9 7.46 15.41 3.95
CA LEU A 9 7.81 14.12 4.55
C LEU A 9 8.66 14.34 5.79
N GLU A 10 8.34 13.56 6.82
CA GLU A 10 9.11 13.59 8.06
C GLU A 10 9.67 12.21 8.29
N GLU A 11 10.95 12.03 8.02
CA GLU A 11 11.58 10.72 8.20
C GLU A 11 11.98 10.53 9.65
N THR A 12 11.62 9.39 10.19
CA THR A 12 12.01 9.00 11.54
C THR A 12 12.47 7.56 11.51
N GLU A 13 12.96 7.08 12.63
CA GLU A 13 13.35 5.68 12.75
C GLU A 13 12.11 4.82 12.85
N VAL A 14 12.02 3.83 11.96
CA VAL A 14 10.83 3.00 11.86
C VAL A 14 11.24 1.55 11.74
N SER A 15 10.53 0.69 12.47
CA SER A 15 10.69 -0.75 12.31
C SER A 15 9.58 -1.24 11.41
N LEU A 16 9.95 -1.86 10.30
CA LEU A 16 8.96 -2.36 9.35
C LEU A 16 8.13 -3.48 9.96
N SER A 17 8.69 -4.28 10.86
CA SER A 17 7.89 -5.32 11.48
C SER A 17 6.84 -4.72 12.40
N GLU A 18 7.13 -3.59 13.06
CA GLU A 18 6.10 -2.89 13.82
C GLU A 18 5.01 -2.33 12.94
N VAL A 19 5.41 -1.78 11.78
CA VAL A 19 4.43 -1.25 10.84
C VAL A 19 3.47 -2.34 10.40
N LEU A 20 4.00 -3.52 10.06
CA LEU A 20 3.15 -4.61 9.63
C LEU A 20 2.26 -5.11 10.76
N HIS A 21 2.81 -5.18 11.96
CA HIS A 21 2.02 -5.61 13.12
C HIS A 21 0.85 -4.67 13.38
N ASP A 22 1.12 -3.37 13.37
CA ASP A 22 0.07 -2.38 13.58
C ASP A 22 -0.97 -2.42 12.48
N LEU A 23 -0.51 -2.61 11.25
CA LEU A 23 -1.40 -2.69 10.11
C LEU A 23 -2.36 -3.86 10.25
N LYS A 24 -1.85 -5.00 10.69
CA LYS A 24 -2.69 -6.17 10.90
C LYS A 24 -3.77 -5.89 11.92
N ILE A 25 -3.40 -5.22 13.01
CA ILE A 25 -4.38 -4.87 14.03
C ILE A 25 -5.44 -3.93 13.47
N MET A 26 -5.00 -2.93 12.73
CA MET A 26 -5.92 -1.92 12.22
C MET A 26 -6.92 -2.50 11.22
N ILE A 27 -6.52 -3.50 10.44
CA ILE A 27 -7.40 -4.04 9.42
C ILE A 27 -8.24 -5.21 9.92
N SER A 28 -7.93 -5.75 11.11
CA SER A 28 -8.51 -7.01 11.55
C SER A 28 -10.03 -6.95 11.67
N GLY A 29 -10.56 -5.83 12.12
CA GLY A 29 -12.01 -5.72 12.25
C GLY A 29 -12.74 -5.84 10.93
N GLN A 30 -12.20 -5.20 9.90
CA GLN A 30 -12.81 -5.27 8.58
C GLN A 30 -12.68 -6.66 7.98
N ILE A 31 -11.55 -7.30 8.22
CA ILE A 31 -11.30 -8.66 7.74
C ILE A 31 -12.32 -9.62 8.35
N GLN A 32 -12.51 -9.51 9.67
CA GLN A 32 -13.45 -10.39 10.35
C GLN A 32 -14.89 -10.09 9.93
N ALA A 33 -15.24 -8.82 9.87
CA ALA A 33 -16.61 -8.44 9.54
C ALA A 33 -17.02 -8.97 8.18
N LYS A 34 -16.09 -9.07 7.25
CA LYS A 34 -16.40 -9.53 5.92
C LYS A 34 -16.03 -11.00 5.71
N GLN A 35 -15.53 -11.64 6.75
CA GLN A 35 -15.20 -13.08 6.69
C GLN A 35 -14.15 -13.39 5.63
N LEU A 36 -13.12 -12.55 5.58
CA LEU A 36 -12.02 -12.75 4.64
C LEU A 36 -10.88 -13.51 5.30
N LYS A 37 -10.10 -14.17 4.48
CA LYS A 37 -8.83 -14.74 4.93
C LYS A 37 -7.75 -13.70 4.70
N PHE A 38 -6.84 -13.57 5.66
CA PHE A 38 -5.81 -12.56 5.59
C PHE A 38 -4.47 -13.17 5.90
N TYR A 39 -3.50 -12.93 5.02
CA TYR A 39 -2.14 -13.43 5.18
C TYR A 39 -1.16 -12.29 5.07
N MET A 40 -0.13 -12.33 5.86
CA MET A 40 0.89 -11.30 5.88
C MET A 40 2.22 -11.97 6.09
N ASP A 41 3.19 -11.71 5.20
CA ASP A 41 4.51 -12.29 5.38
C ASP A 41 5.59 -11.33 4.88
N ALA A 42 6.82 -11.65 5.25
CA ALA A 42 8.00 -10.91 4.83
C ALA A 42 8.99 -11.90 4.26
N MET A 43 9.60 -11.53 3.13
CA MET A 43 10.57 -12.38 2.46
C MET A 43 11.88 -11.65 2.32
N ASP A 44 12.95 -12.30 2.72
CA ASP A 44 14.30 -11.80 2.49
C ASP A 44 14.53 -10.41 3.08
N VAL A 45 13.82 -10.09 4.15
CA VAL A 45 14.01 -8.80 4.81
C VAL A 45 15.09 -8.95 5.85
N THR A 46 16.26 -8.43 5.55
CA THR A 46 17.39 -8.49 6.48
C THR A 46 17.56 -7.19 7.25
N ASN A 47 17.03 -6.08 6.72
CA ASN A 47 17.06 -4.79 7.40
C ASN A 47 15.64 -4.32 7.59
N GLU A 48 15.09 -4.55 8.76
CA GLU A 48 13.74 -4.09 9.00
C GLU A 48 13.70 -2.70 9.60
N ASP A 49 14.85 -2.19 10.06
CA ASP A 49 14.91 -0.86 10.66
C ASP A 49 15.37 0.13 9.61
N VAL A 50 14.51 1.09 9.32
CA VAL A 50 14.73 2.02 8.24
C VAL A 50 14.38 3.44 8.70
N TYR A 51 14.62 4.40 7.83
CA TYR A 51 14.15 5.77 8.03
C TYR A 51 13.06 6.03 7.01
N CYS A 52 11.92 6.41 7.49
CA CYS A 52 10.85 6.79 6.58
C CYS A 52 9.80 7.59 7.33
N ASP A 53 8.83 8.11 6.58
CA ASP A 53 7.70 8.80 7.18
C ASP A 53 6.64 7.76 7.51
N LYS A 54 6.58 7.39 8.77
CA LYS A 54 5.71 6.30 9.21
C LYS A 54 4.23 6.59 8.93
N THR A 55 3.82 7.83 9.17
CA THR A 55 2.43 8.19 8.96
C THR A 55 2.03 8.04 7.50
N ARG A 56 2.90 8.50 6.60
CA ARG A 56 2.61 8.38 5.17
C ARG A 56 2.65 6.94 4.71
N LEU A 57 3.60 6.17 5.21
CA LEU A 57 3.66 4.76 4.87
C LEU A 57 2.39 4.03 5.31
N ASN A 58 1.94 4.29 6.54
CA ASN A 58 0.70 3.69 7.01
C ASN A 58 -0.48 4.10 6.14
N GLN A 59 -0.51 5.34 5.71
CA GLN A 59 -1.60 5.82 4.87
C GLN A 59 -1.64 5.06 3.54
N VAL A 60 -0.48 4.86 2.94
CA VAL A 60 -0.40 4.11 1.68
C VAL A 60 -0.92 2.69 1.90
N LEU A 61 -0.41 2.01 2.92
CA LEU A 61 -0.75 0.61 3.14
C LEU A 61 -2.21 0.44 3.51
N LEU A 62 -2.75 1.33 4.34
CA LEU A 62 -4.16 1.24 4.70
C LEU A 62 -5.07 1.51 3.52
N ASN A 63 -4.70 2.46 2.66
CA ASN A 63 -5.51 2.71 1.47
C ASN A 63 -5.55 1.49 0.57
N LEU A 64 -4.41 0.85 0.37
CA LEU A 64 -4.37 -0.35 -0.47
C LEU A 64 -5.15 -1.49 0.14
N LEU A 65 -5.00 -1.69 1.44
CA LEU A 65 -5.71 -2.78 2.12
C LEU A 65 -7.21 -2.51 2.19
N SER A 66 -7.61 -1.29 2.44
CA SER A 66 -9.03 -0.98 2.47
C SER A 66 -9.69 -1.25 1.13
N ASN A 67 -9.00 -0.92 0.05
CA ASN A 67 -9.53 -1.24 -1.27
C ASN A 67 -9.61 -2.74 -1.48
N ALA A 68 -8.58 -3.48 -1.07
CA ALA A 68 -8.59 -4.92 -1.24
C ALA A 68 -9.77 -5.54 -0.50
N VAL A 69 -10.00 -5.10 0.75
CA VAL A 69 -11.13 -5.62 1.51
C VAL A 69 -12.45 -5.26 0.85
N LYS A 70 -12.56 -4.03 0.37
CA LYS A 70 -13.78 -3.55 -0.23
C LYS A 70 -14.18 -4.37 -1.44
N PHE A 71 -13.23 -4.75 -2.26
CA PHE A 71 -13.51 -5.42 -3.53
C PHE A 71 -13.39 -6.93 -3.47
N THR A 72 -13.18 -7.50 -2.31
CA THR A 72 -13.09 -8.95 -2.15
C THR A 72 -14.38 -9.43 -1.47
N PRO A 73 -15.18 -10.28 -2.13
CA PRO A 73 -16.40 -10.79 -1.50
C PRO A 73 -16.09 -11.66 -0.29
N ALA A 74 -17.08 -11.84 0.55
CA ALA A 74 -16.95 -12.66 1.75
C ALA A 74 -16.39 -14.03 1.38
N GLY A 75 -15.48 -14.52 2.19
CA GLY A 75 -14.83 -15.79 1.93
C GLY A 75 -13.58 -15.69 1.08
N GLY A 76 -13.30 -14.52 0.52
CA GLY A 76 -12.11 -14.33 -0.29
C GLY A 76 -10.85 -14.15 0.54
N THR A 77 -9.77 -13.83 -0.14
CA THR A 77 -8.44 -13.78 0.46
C THR A 77 -7.76 -12.46 0.13
N VAL A 78 -7.13 -11.87 1.14
CA VAL A 78 -6.30 -10.68 0.99
C VAL A 78 -4.94 -10.99 1.60
N SER A 79 -3.87 -10.59 0.95
CA SER A 79 -2.54 -10.83 1.48
C SER A 79 -1.64 -9.63 1.29
N VAL A 80 -0.67 -9.49 2.19
CA VAL A 80 0.36 -8.47 2.12
C VAL A 80 1.71 -9.16 2.22
N ARG A 81 2.59 -8.84 1.31
CA ARG A 81 3.96 -9.37 1.36
C ARG A 81 4.94 -8.24 1.18
N ILE A 82 5.92 -8.19 2.06
CA ILE A 82 7.01 -7.23 1.93
C ILE A 82 8.28 -8.00 1.63
N ARG A 83 9.08 -7.47 0.71
CA ARG A 83 10.32 -8.08 0.32
C ARG A 83 11.39 -7.02 0.18
N GLN A 84 12.56 -7.29 0.69
CA GLN A 84 13.68 -6.39 0.53
C GLN A 84 14.45 -6.77 -0.74
N CYS A 85 14.67 -5.79 -1.60
CA CYS A 85 15.44 -5.97 -2.81
C CYS A 85 16.69 -5.14 -2.68
N HIS A 86 17.68 -5.44 -3.53
CA HIS A 86 18.90 -4.66 -3.46
C HIS A 86 18.68 -3.26 -3.99
N GLY A 87 19.11 -2.29 -3.22
CA GLY A 87 19.07 -0.91 -3.65
C GLY A 87 20.26 -0.59 -4.51
N THR A 88 20.16 0.53 -5.20
CA THR A 88 21.26 0.97 -6.06
C THR A 88 22.18 1.93 -5.36
N GLN A 89 21.80 2.42 -4.18
CA GLN A 89 22.62 3.37 -3.46
C GLN A 89 23.06 2.76 -2.15
N LYS A 90 24.29 3.05 -1.78
CA LYS A 90 24.82 2.56 -0.53
C LYS A 90 24.02 3.15 0.63
N GLY A 91 23.68 2.31 1.59
CA GLY A 91 22.92 2.74 2.75
C GLY A 91 21.42 2.81 2.52
N SER A 92 20.96 2.41 1.36
CA SER A 92 19.55 2.44 1.01
C SER A 92 19.19 1.14 0.35
N GLU A 93 18.01 0.63 0.68
CA GLU A 93 17.50 -0.59 0.08
C GLU A 93 16.13 -0.35 -0.50
N LEU A 94 15.75 -1.18 -1.43
CA LEU A 94 14.45 -1.09 -2.06
C LEU A 94 13.52 -2.11 -1.42
N TYR A 95 12.34 -1.67 -1.01
CA TYR A 95 11.36 -2.55 -0.39
C TYR A 95 10.15 -2.64 -1.29
N GLU A 96 9.75 -3.87 -1.60
CA GLU A 96 8.60 -4.12 -2.45
C GLU A 96 7.48 -4.63 -1.57
N ILE A 97 6.34 -3.97 -1.64
CA ILE A 97 5.18 -4.36 -0.87
C ILE A 97 4.07 -4.70 -1.85
N ARG A 98 3.55 -5.92 -1.73
CA ARG A 98 2.47 -6.37 -2.59
C ARG A 98 1.22 -6.57 -1.76
N VAL A 99 0.14 -5.94 -2.18
CA VAL A 99 -1.18 -6.12 -1.57
C VAL A 99 -2.04 -6.80 -2.61
N LYS A 100 -2.42 -8.03 -2.34
CA LYS A 100 -3.10 -8.85 -3.33
C LYS A 100 -4.43 -9.34 -2.79
N ASP A 101 -5.43 -9.33 -3.66
CA ASP A 101 -6.73 -9.92 -3.32
C ASP A 101 -7.19 -10.80 -4.47
N ASN A 102 -8.11 -11.71 -4.17
CA ASN A 102 -8.74 -12.53 -5.19
C ASN A 102 -10.19 -12.12 -5.41
N GLY A 103 -10.42 -10.81 -5.38
CA GLY A 103 -11.77 -10.25 -5.51
C GLY A 103 -12.21 -10.07 -6.94
N ILE A 104 -13.05 -9.06 -7.15
CA ILE A 104 -13.69 -8.88 -8.43
C ILE A 104 -12.77 -8.35 -9.52
N GLY A 105 -11.61 -7.83 -9.15
CA GLY A 105 -10.71 -7.27 -10.15
C GLY A 105 -11.24 -5.99 -10.75
N MET A 106 -10.50 -5.47 -11.73
CA MET A 106 -10.87 -4.22 -12.37
C MET A 106 -10.77 -4.36 -13.88
N SER A 107 -11.61 -3.60 -14.59
CA SER A 107 -11.50 -3.55 -16.03
C SER A 107 -10.25 -2.77 -16.44
N GLN A 108 -9.78 -3.03 -17.65
CA GLN A 108 -8.63 -2.29 -18.16
C GLN A 108 -8.93 -0.81 -18.26
N GLU A 109 -10.16 -0.49 -18.59
CA GLU A 109 -10.55 0.91 -18.68
C GLU A 109 -10.44 1.60 -17.33
N PHE A 110 -10.93 0.95 -16.27
CA PHE A 110 -10.87 1.54 -14.94
C PHE A 110 -9.43 1.64 -14.45
N VAL A 111 -8.62 0.63 -14.75
CA VAL A 111 -7.22 0.64 -14.32
C VAL A 111 -6.48 1.86 -14.84
N GLN A 112 -6.76 2.23 -16.08
CA GLN A 112 -6.08 3.37 -16.67
C GLN A 112 -6.39 4.67 -15.94
N LYS A 113 -7.47 4.70 -15.19
CA LYS A 113 -7.91 5.91 -14.51
C LYS A 113 -7.81 5.86 -13.00
N ILE A 114 -7.33 4.74 -12.47
CA ILE A 114 -7.45 4.51 -11.03
C ILE A 114 -6.69 5.54 -10.20
N PHE A 115 -5.63 6.11 -10.74
CA PHE A 115 -4.85 7.10 -10.00
C PHE A 115 -5.25 8.53 -10.29
N SER A 116 -6.30 8.70 -11.07
CA SER A 116 -6.80 10.03 -11.39
C SER A 116 -7.81 10.46 -10.34
N PRO A 117 -7.69 11.67 -9.79
CA PRO A 117 -8.57 12.07 -8.69
C PRO A 117 -10.03 12.22 -9.09
N PHE A 118 -10.34 12.43 -10.35
CA PHE A 118 -11.72 12.75 -10.69
C PHE A 118 -12.46 11.66 -11.42
N GLU A 119 -11.78 10.70 -11.95
CA GLU A 119 -12.44 9.70 -12.78
C GLU A 119 -13.35 8.79 -12.00
N ARG A 120 -13.00 8.51 -10.76
CA ARG A 120 -13.79 7.58 -9.96
C ARG A 120 -15.15 8.12 -9.62
N GLU A 121 -15.27 9.40 -9.54
CA GLU A 121 -16.54 10.00 -9.19
C GLU A 121 -17.56 9.87 -10.28
N ARG A 122 -17.11 9.65 -11.50
CA ARG A 122 -18.03 9.49 -12.59
C ARG A 122 -18.59 8.09 -12.66
N THR A 123 -17.93 7.16 -12.03
CA THR A 123 -18.39 5.78 -11.98
C THR A 123 -19.23 5.64 -10.74
N SER A 124 -20.47 6.03 -10.83
CA SER A 124 -21.29 6.28 -9.68
C SER A 124 -21.31 5.15 -8.66
N THR A 125 -21.48 3.92 -9.11
CA THR A 125 -21.57 2.82 -8.18
C THR A 125 -20.26 2.64 -7.41
N VAL A 126 -19.16 2.72 -8.14
CA VAL A 126 -17.87 2.53 -7.54
C VAL A 126 -17.56 3.66 -6.58
N SER A 127 -17.84 4.88 -6.98
CA SER A 127 -17.49 6.00 -6.11
C SER A 127 -18.31 5.98 -4.83
N ARG A 128 -19.55 5.58 -4.89
CA ARG A 128 -20.34 5.48 -3.66
C ARG A 128 -19.77 4.40 -2.75
N THR A 129 -19.33 3.30 -3.32
CA THR A 129 -18.80 2.21 -2.55
C THR A 129 -17.48 2.60 -1.90
N GLN A 130 -16.67 3.34 -2.61
CA GLN A 130 -15.34 3.66 -2.13
C GLN A 130 -15.26 4.92 -1.31
N GLY A 131 -16.29 5.70 -1.32
CA GLY A 131 -16.25 6.95 -0.60
C GLY A 131 -15.65 8.05 -1.44
N THR A 132 -14.52 8.58 -1.04
CA THR A 132 -14.04 9.82 -1.60
C THR A 132 -13.62 9.75 -3.06
N GLY A 133 -13.15 8.62 -3.52
CA GLY A 133 -12.62 8.56 -4.87
C GLY A 133 -11.24 9.16 -5.02
N LEU A 134 -10.67 9.62 -3.92
CA LEU A 134 -9.34 10.23 -3.96
C LEU A 134 -8.25 9.35 -3.41
N GLY A 135 -8.61 8.23 -2.78
CA GLY A 135 -7.64 7.43 -2.06
C GLY A 135 -6.46 6.98 -2.90
N MET A 136 -6.71 6.52 -4.11
CA MET A 136 -5.62 6.02 -4.93
C MET A 136 -4.78 7.14 -5.51
N ALA A 137 -5.39 8.29 -5.81
CA ALA A 137 -4.62 9.43 -6.28
C ALA A 137 -3.70 9.94 -5.18
N ILE A 138 -4.20 9.99 -3.96
CA ILE A 138 -3.39 10.39 -2.81
C ILE A 138 -2.27 9.39 -2.59
N THR A 139 -2.58 8.10 -2.69
CA THR A 139 -1.58 7.06 -2.54
C THR A 139 -0.46 7.22 -3.57
N LYS A 140 -0.82 7.45 -4.81
CA LYS A 140 0.17 7.65 -5.86
C LYS A 140 1.06 8.85 -5.56
N ASN A 141 0.46 9.95 -5.11
CA ASN A 141 1.24 11.13 -4.76
C ASN A 141 2.23 10.85 -3.65
N ILE A 142 1.80 10.16 -2.61
CA ILE A 142 2.68 9.85 -1.50
C ILE A 142 3.83 8.96 -1.95
N VAL A 143 3.53 7.94 -2.74
CA VAL A 143 4.57 7.04 -3.25
C VAL A 143 5.57 7.81 -4.09
N ASP A 144 5.08 8.69 -4.96
CA ASP A 144 5.97 9.52 -5.77
C ASP A 144 6.87 10.39 -4.90
N MET A 145 6.32 11.00 -3.86
CA MET A 145 7.11 11.83 -2.97
C MET A 145 8.16 11.04 -2.21
N MET A 146 7.88 9.78 -1.93
CA MET A 146 8.83 8.92 -1.25
C MET A 146 9.87 8.34 -2.21
N GLY A 147 9.80 8.71 -3.47
CA GLY A 147 10.78 8.25 -4.45
C GLY A 147 10.53 6.87 -4.98
N GLY A 148 9.33 6.36 -4.80
CA GLY A 148 9.01 5.00 -5.20
C GLY A 148 8.11 4.93 -6.42
N THR A 149 7.62 3.73 -6.66
CA THR A 149 6.69 3.47 -7.77
C THR A 149 5.54 2.62 -7.27
N ILE A 150 4.42 2.71 -7.98
CA ILE A 150 3.28 1.87 -7.70
C ILE A 150 2.72 1.37 -9.03
N GLU A 151 2.43 0.07 -9.07
CA GLU A 151 1.79 -0.51 -10.25
C GLU A 151 0.65 -1.39 -9.80
N VAL A 152 -0.21 -1.71 -10.74
CA VAL A 152 -1.36 -2.53 -10.45
C VAL A 152 -1.47 -3.61 -11.53
N GLN A 153 -1.72 -4.84 -11.10
CA GLN A 153 -1.98 -5.97 -11.96
C GLN A 153 -3.35 -6.50 -11.58
N THR A 154 -4.23 -6.57 -12.54
CA THR A 154 -5.60 -6.95 -12.23
C THR A 154 -6.25 -7.63 -13.43
N GLU A 155 -7.20 -8.48 -13.14
CA GLU A 155 -8.01 -9.12 -14.14
C GLU A 155 -9.40 -9.28 -13.56
N GLN A 156 -10.42 -8.93 -14.35
CA GLN A 156 -11.79 -9.01 -13.84
C GLN A 156 -12.10 -10.43 -13.40
N ASP A 157 -12.75 -10.53 -12.25
CA ASP A 157 -13.15 -11.79 -11.63
C ASP A 157 -12.02 -12.65 -11.14
N LYS A 158 -10.78 -12.14 -11.17
CA LYS A 158 -9.64 -12.88 -10.66
C LYS A 158 -8.93 -12.17 -9.52
N GLY A 159 -9.04 -10.85 -9.46
CA GLY A 159 -8.47 -10.11 -8.36
C GLY A 159 -7.53 -9.02 -8.80
N THR A 160 -6.88 -8.42 -7.82
CA THR A 160 -6.01 -7.26 -8.03
C THR A 160 -4.79 -7.39 -7.16
N GLU A 161 -3.66 -6.99 -7.70
CA GLU A 161 -2.43 -6.88 -6.91
C GLU A 161 -1.83 -5.51 -7.14
N PHE A 162 -1.63 -4.77 -6.05
CA PHE A 162 -0.88 -3.53 -6.08
C PHE A 162 0.54 -3.80 -5.64
N ILE A 163 1.49 -3.25 -6.37
CA ILE A 163 2.90 -3.45 -6.09
C ILE A 163 3.54 -2.10 -5.89
N VAL A 164 3.99 -1.84 -4.67
CA VAL A 164 4.63 -0.58 -4.30
C VAL A 164 6.09 -0.86 -4.02
N ARG A 165 6.98 -0.08 -4.64
CA ARG A 165 8.41 -0.20 -4.38
C ARG A 165 8.90 1.11 -3.84
N LEU A 166 9.50 1.06 -2.66
CA LEU A 166 9.92 2.26 -1.95
C LEU A 166 11.38 2.13 -1.53
N PRO A 167 12.20 3.15 -1.82
CA PRO A 167 13.57 3.14 -1.33
C PRO A 167 13.59 3.73 0.08
N PHE A 168 14.21 3.03 1.00
CA PHE A 168 14.36 3.52 2.37
C PHE A 168 15.83 3.47 2.74
N ARG A 169 16.29 4.52 3.42
CA ARG A 169 17.60 4.43 4.04
C ARG A 169 17.53 3.46 5.20
N THR A 170 18.54 2.61 5.32
CA THR A 170 18.56 1.64 6.41
C THR A 170 19.30 2.23 7.59
N GLN A 171 18.89 1.85 8.78
CA GLN A 171 19.55 2.28 9.99
C GLN A 171 20.84 1.50 10.15
N PRO A 172 21.86 2.12 10.78
CA PRO A 172 23.09 1.38 11.02
C PRO A 172 22.82 0.16 11.86
N GLU A 173 23.58 -0.89 11.56
CA GLU A 173 23.45 -2.09 12.34
C GLU A 173 23.83 -1.83 13.75
N HIS A 174 22.99 -2.25 14.69
CA HIS A 174 23.30 -2.04 16.09
C HIS A 174 24.30 -3.08 16.55
N GLN A 175 25.18 -2.64 17.41
CA GLN A 175 26.06 -3.57 18.03
C GLN A 175 25.31 -4.31 19.11
N ARG A 176 25.34 -5.58 19.03
CA ARG A 176 24.58 -6.41 19.97
C ARG A 176 25.46 -7.08 20.96
#